data_4025231fd5cbd5dfa54051d58eee929c
#
_entry.id   4025231fd5cbd5dfa54051d58eee929c
#
_cell.length_a   1.000
_cell.length_b   1.000
_cell.length_c   1.000
_cell.angle_alpha   90.00
_cell.angle_beta   90.00
_cell.angle_gamma   90.00
#
_symmetry.space_group_name_H-M   'P 1'
#
loop_
_entity.id
_entity.type
_entity.pdbx_description
1 polymer ?
#
loop_
_entity_poly.entity_id
_entity_poly.type
_entity_poly.pdbx_seq_one_letter_code
_entity_poly.pdbx_strand_id
1 'polypeptide(L)'
;NVEYDHIRELLVRDKEVWERFRPMYWLKKYNNYMGTVKRIGEEYKREYVHRFSEEFKRGLELGELDESVFTKLSWDNIQFITKDPNGFYMKKVATPVKVRRLQKKVEKLEKQNAKLKNDIKIIKGSRSYRLGWFLLTIPRKIKAIFKGNK
;
A
#
# COMPACT_ATOMS: atom_id res chain seq x y z
N ASN A 1 -8.15 0.14 -20.88
CA ASN A 1 -9.30 -0.76 -21.14
C ASN A 1 -9.91 -0.62 -22.53
N VAL A 2 -9.36 0.24 -23.36
CA VAL A 2 -9.73 0.36 -24.79
C VAL A 2 -9.76 -1.01 -25.49
N GLU A 3 -8.80 -1.89 -25.16
CA GLU A 3 -8.76 -3.26 -25.69
C GLU A 3 -9.99 -4.08 -25.30
N TYR A 4 -10.46 -4.02 -24.05
CA TYR A 4 -11.65 -4.74 -23.61
C TYR A 4 -12.93 -4.17 -24.21
N ASP A 5 -12.98 -2.85 -24.41
CA ASP A 5 -14.14 -2.22 -25.07
C ASP A 5 -14.22 -2.67 -26.53
N HIS A 6 -13.09 -2.74 -27.23
CA HIS A 6 -13.00 -3.24 -28.59
C HIS A 6 -13.34 -4.77 -28.69
N ILE A 7 -12.83 -5.58 -27.76
CA ILE A 7 -13.18 -7.00 -27.69
C ILE A 7 -14.71 -7.16 -27.52
N ARG A 8 -15.32 -6.36 -26.61
CA ARG A 8 -16.77 -6.40 -26.42
C ARG A 8 -17.54 -6.05 -27.68
N GLU A 9 -17.13 -4.98 -28.38
CA GLU A 9 -17.73 -4.57 -29.65
C GLU A 9 -17.71 -5.68 -30.70
N LEU A 10 -16.64 -6.46 -30.77
CA LEU A 10 -16.52 -7.60 -31.66
C LEU A 10 -17.44 -8.76 -31.25
N LEU A 11 -17.45 -9.11 -29.96
CA LEU A 11 -18.20 -10.24 -29.43
C LEU A 11 -19.71 -10.04 -29.50
N VAL A 12 -20.21 -8.81 -29.25
CA VAL A 12 -21.66 -8.54 -29.26
C VAL A 12 -22.28 -8.47 -30.65
N ARG A 13 -21.48 -8.52 -31.72
CA ARG A 13 -21.98 -8.59 -33.12
C ARG A 13 -22.69 -9.88 -33.39
N ASP A 14 -22.30 -10.96 -32.68
CA ASP A 14 -22.94 -12.27 -32.73
C ASP A 14 -23.46 -12.61 -31.33
N LYS A 15 -24.77 -12.76 -31.22
CA LYS A 15 -25.45 -13.04 -29.94
C LYS A 15 -25.03 -14.38 -29.32
N GLU A 16 -24.86 -15.42 -30.14
CA GLU A 16 -24.45 -16.74 -29.61
C GLU A 16 -23.01 -16.71 -29.12
N VAL A 17 -22.16 -16.06 -29.87
CA VAL A 17 -20.76 -15.86 -29.47
C VAL A 17 -20.68 -15.03 -28.17
N TRP A 18 -21.45 -13.92 -28.07
CA TRP A 18 -21.50 -13.12 -26.87
C TRP A 18 -21.95 -13.91 -25.65
N GLU A 19 -23.08 -14.60 -25.71
CA GLU A 19 -23.62 -15.41 -24.61
C GLU A 19 -22.62 -16.47 -24.14
N ARG A 20 -21.88 -17.09 -25.06
CA ARG A 20 -20.86 -18.10 -24.76
C ARG A 20 -19.64 -17.52 -24.08
N PHE A 21 -19.15 -16.37 -24.54
CA PHE A 21 -17.88 -15.78 -24.07
C PHE A 21 -18.05 -14.71 -22.98
N ARG A 22 -19.26 -14.19 -22.78
CA ARG A 22 -19.58 -13.15 -21.78
C ARG A 22 -19.04 -13.47 -20.37
N PRO A 23 -19.21 -14.67 -19.79
CA PRO A 23 -18.68 -14.96 -18.45
C PRO A 23 -17.16 -14.84 -18.39
N MET A 24 -16.47 -15.37 -19.41
CA MET A 24 -15.01 -15.29 -19.48
C MET A 24 -14.52 -13.86 -19.72
N TYR A 25 -15.22 -13.08 -20.53
CA TYR A 25 -14.93 -11.68 -20.77
C TYR A 25 -14.92 -10.88 -19.46
N TRP A 26 -15.98 -10.98 -18.66
CA TRP A 26 -16.09 -10.28 -17.39
C TRP A 26 -15.07 -10.76 -16.35
N LEU A 27 -14.79 -12.04 -16.27
CA LEU A 27 -13.76 -12.59 -15.41
C LEU A 27 -12.36 -12.06 -15.77
N LYS A 28 -12.01 -12.05 -17.05
CA LYS A 28 -10.73 -11.52 -17.53
C LYS A 28 -10.63 -10.02 -17.32
N LYS A 29 -11.69 -9.28 -17.58
CA LYS A 29 -11.77 -7.83 -17.35
C LYS A 29 -11.56 -7.51 -15.86
N TYR A 30 -12.20 -8.23 -14.94
CA TYR A 30 -11.97 -8.11 -13.51
C TYR A 30 -10.50 -8.31 -13.13
N ASN A 31 -9.91 -9.42 -13.59
CA ASN A 31 -8.51 -9.72 -13.27
C ASN A 31 -7.55 -8.65 -13.84
N ASN A 32 -7.84 -8.12 -15.01
CA ASN A 32 -7.08 -7.02 -15.58
C ASN A 32 -7.18 -5.76 -14.70
N TYR A 33 -8.38 -5.38 -14.28
CA TYR A 33 -8.57 -4.24 -13.38
C TYR A 33 -7.80 -4.41 -12.08
N MET A 34 -7.93 -5.56 -11.42
CA MET A 34 -7.23 -5.85 -10.16
C MET A 34 -5.71 -5.93 -10.32
N GLY A 35 -5.21 -6.39 -11.46
CA GLY A 35 -3.80 -6.40 -11.80
C GLY A 35 -3.25 -5.01 -12.09
N THR A 36 -3.99 -4.22 -12.84
CA THR A 36 -3.57 -2.87 -13.27
C THR A 36 -3.55 -1.88 -12.12
N VAL A 37 -4.55 -1.90 -11.23
CA VAL A 37 -4.58 -1.01 -10.06
C VAL A 37 -3.37 -1.16 -9.14
N LYS A 38 -2.71 -2.33 -9.14
CA LYS A 38 -1.48 -2.57 -8.38
C LYS A 38 -0.24 -1.96 -9.03
N ARG A 39 -0.25 -1.72 -10.34
CA ARG A 39 0.91 -1.32 -11.17
C ARG A 39 0.92 0.14 -11.56
N ILE A 40 -0.25 0.77 -11.72
CA ILE A 40 -0.37 2.18 -12.11
C ILE A 40 0.11 3.13 -11.00
N GLY A 41 0.46 4.37 -11.37
CA GLY A 41 0.84 5.43 -10.44
C GLY A 41 -0.25 5.73 -9.41
N GLU A 42 0.16 6.16 -8.22
CA GLU A 42 -0.77 6.41 -7.10
C GLU A 42 -1.80 7.49 -7.44
N GLU A 43 -1.39 8.48 -8.24
CA GLU A 43 -2.22 9.60 -8.68
C GLU A 43 -3.41 9.17 -9.53
N TYR A 44 -3.26 8.06 -10.29
CA TYR A 44 -4.31 7.55 -11.18
C TYR A 44 -5.20 6.48 -10.54
N LYS A 45 -4.80 5.90 -9.41
CA LYS A 45 -5.50 4.76 -8.81
C LYS A 45 -6.94 5.06 -8.44
N ARG A 46 -7.21 6.25 -7.91
CA ARG A 46 -8.58 6.62 -7.50
C ARG A 46 -9.50 6.70 -8.71
N GLU A 47 -9.11 7.41 -9.75
CA GLU A 47 -9.87 7.53 -10.98
C GLU A 47 -10.08 6.15 -11.64
N TYR A 48 -9.04 5.33 -11.65
CA TYR A 48 -9.10 3.98 -12.20
C TYR A 48 -10.09 3.07 -11.45
N VAL A 49 -10.18 3.21 -10.12
CA VAL A 49 -11.18 2.49 -9.30
C VAL A 49 -12.59 2.98 -9.60
N HIS A 50 -12.81 4.28 -9.81
CA HIS A 50 -14.10 4.81 -10.21
C HIS A 50 -14.53 4.26 -11.59
N ARG A 51 -13.64 4.27 -12.58
CA ARG A 51 -13.90 3.67 -13.89
C ARG A 51 -14.24 2.18 -13.78
N PHE A 52 -13.50 1.43 -12.95
CA PHE A 52 -13.82 0.04 -12.65
C PHE A 52 -15.25 -0.10 -12.09
N SER A 53 -15.61 0.73 -11.12
CA SER A 53 -16.95 0.74 -10.52
C SER A 53 -18.04 0.97 -11.58
N GLU A 54 -17.90 1.98 -12.42
CA GLU A 54 -18.88 2.35 -13.43
C GLU A 54 -19.09 1.25 -14.47
N GLU A 55 -17.99 0.67 -14.97
CA GLU A 55 -18.08 -0.39 -15.97
C GLU A 55 -18.75 -1.66 -15.42
N PHE A 56 -18.40 -2.07 -14.18
CA PHE A 56 -19.00 -3.25 -13.55
C PHE A 56 -20.43 -3.02 -13.09
N LYS A 57 -20.75 -1.81 -12.63
CA LYS A 57 -22.13 -1.41 -12.32
C LYS A 57 -23.02 -1.53 -13.56
N ARG A 58 -22.55 -1.00 -14.69
CA ARG A 58 -23.26 -1.16 -15.97
C ARG A 58 -23.46 -2.62 -16.37
N GLY A 59 -22.42 -3.45 -16.19
CA GLY A 59 -22.53 -4.90 -16.48
C GLY A 59 -23.53 -5.62 -15.58
N LEU A 60 -23.64 -5.23 -14.30
CA LEU A 60 -24.65 -5.74 -13.38
C LEU A 60 -26.07 -5.30 -13.79
N GLU A 61 -26.23 -4.03 -14.13
CA GLU A 61 -27.53 -3.47 -14.59
C GLU A 61 -28.03 -4.13 -15.88
N LEU A 62 -27.12 -4.52 -16.76
CA LEU A 62 -27.43 -5.26 -18.00
C LEU A 62 -27.62 -6.78 -17.80
N GLY A 63 -27.39 -7.31 -16.57
CA GLY A 63 -27.45 -8.75 -16.30
C GLY A 63 -26.36 -9.54 -17.00
N GLU A 64 -25.24 -8.90 -17.35
CA GLU A 64 -24.14 -9.53 -18.09
C GLU A 64 -23.15 -10.27 -17.19
N LEU A 65 -23.13 -9.98 -15.88
CA LEU A 65 -22.24 -10.66 -14.93
C LEU A 65 -22.88 -11.94 -14.40
N ASP A 66 -22.11 -13.03 -14.49
CA ASP A 66 -22.50 -14.33 -13.92
C ASP A 66 -21.64 -14.57 -12.66
N GLU A 67 -22.28 -14.57 -11.48
CA GLU A 67 -21.61 -14.79 -10.19
C GLU A 67 -20.82 -16.10 -10.15
N SER A 68 -21.34 -17.15 -10.83
CA SER A 68 -20.77 -18.49 -10.76
C SER A 68 -19.34 -18.62 -11.29
N VAL A 69 -18.91 -17.68 -12.15
CA VAL A 69 -17.55 -17.67 -12.71
C VAL A 69 -16.52 -16.95 -11.82
N PHE A 70 -16.98 -16.25 -10.79
CA PHE A 70 -16.12 -15.53 -9.86
C PHE A 70 -15.89 -16.35 -8.59
N THR A 71 -14.72 -16.20 -7.99
CA THR A 71 -14.55 -16.64 -6.61
C THR A 71 -15.38 -15.74 -5.69
N LYS A 72 -15.80 -16.27 -4.53
CA LYS A 72 -16.52 -15.47 -3.52
C LYS A 72 -15.84 -14.15 -3.23
N LEU A 73 -14.51 -14.16 -3.04
CA LEU A 73 -13.74 -12.93 -2.78
C LEU A 73 -13.80 -11.93 -3.95
N SER A 74 -13.75 -12.42 -5.18
CA SER A 74 -13.85 -11.57 -6.37
C SER A 74 -15.24 -10.97 -6.50
N TRP A 75 -16.28 -11.75 -6.24
CA TRP A 75 -17.65 -11.28 -6.25
C TRP A 75 -17.92 -10.25 -5.16
N ASP A 76 -17.49 -10.51 -3.92
CA ASP A 76 -17.57 -9.54 -2.81
C ASP A 76 -16.85 -8.22 -3.15
N ASN A 77 -15.71 -8.29 -3.83
CA ASN A 77 -15.01 -7.09 -4.29
C ASN A 77 -15.79 -6.35 -5.37
N ILE A 78 -16.43 -7.04 -6.34
CA ILE A 78 -17.29 -6.43 -7.36
C ILE A 78 -18.47 -5.73 -6.68
N GLN A 79 -19.16 -6.39 -5.76
CA GLN A 79 -20.27 -5.81 -5.01
C GLN A 79 -19.82 -4.59 -4.20
N PHE A 80 -18.66 -4.65 -3.55
CA PHE A 80 -18.15 -3.54 -2.76
C PHE A 80 -17.78 -2.34 -3.65
N ILE A 81 -17.03 -2.56 -4.73
CA ILE A 81 -16.56 -1.46 -5.59
C ILE A 81 -17.71 -0.77 -6.34
N THR A 82 -18.72 -1.52 -6.76
CA THR A 82 -19.90 -0.96 -7.45
C THR A 82 -20.80 -0.17 -6.50
N LYS A 83 -20.84 -0.53 -5.22
CA LYS A 83 -21.62 0.18 -4.19
C LYS A 83 -20.87 1.40 -3.63
N ASP A 84 -19.58 1.26 -3.31
CA ASP A 84 -18.76 2.31 -2.68
C ASP A 84 -17.32 2.27 -3.22
N PRO A 85 -17.05 2.89 -4.40
CA PRO A 85 -15.71 2.91 -4.99
C PRO A 85 -14.69 3.66 -4.11
N ASN A 86 -15.09 4.70 -3.39
CA ASN A 86 -14.19 5.41 -2.49
C ASN A 86 -13.81 4.55 -1.28
N GLY A 87 -14.75 3.87 -0.66
CA GLY A 87 -14.48 2.93 0.43
C GLY A 87 -13.62 1.78 -0.02
N PHE A 88 -13.85 1.23 -1.22
CA PHE A 88 -13.00 0.20 -1.80
C PHE A 88 -11.56 0.72 -2.01
N TYR A 89 -11.41 1.91 -2.62
CA TYR A 89 -10.10 2.54 -2.78
C TYR A 89 -9.37 2.67 -1.45
N MET A 90 -10.02 3.24 -0.44
CA MET A 90 -9.40 3.45 0.87
C MET A 90 -8.99 2.16 1.56
N LYS A 91 -9.85 1.14 1.56
CA LYS A 91 -9.62 -0.12 2.30
C LYS A 91 -8.72 -1.11 1.55
N LYS A 92 -8.85 -1.21 0.24
CA LYS A 92 -8.20 -2.27 -0.55
C LYS A 92 -7.00 -1.79 -1.37
N VAL A 93 -6.94 -0.50 -1.69
CA VAL A 93 -5.89 0.07 -2.57
C VAL A 93 -4.96 0.99 -1.80
N ALA A 94 -5.47 2.05 -1.20
CA ALA A 94 -4.65 3.07 -0.53
C ALA A 94 -3.99 2.56 0.77
N THR A 95 -4.71 1.79 1.58
CA THR A 95 -4.18 1.27 2.86
C THR A 95 -2.97 0.36 2.69
N PRO A 96 -2.97 -0.65 1.79
CA PRO A 96 -1.80 -1.49 1.56
C PRO A 96 -0.57 -0.70 1.09
N VAL A 97 -0.77 0.31 0.25
CA VAL A 97 0.32 1.17 -0.24
C VAL A 97 0.88 2.03 0.89
N LYS A 98 0.01 2.64 1.70
CA LYS A 98 0.41 3.46 2.85
C LYS A 98 1.19 2.62 3.87
N VAL A 99 0.72 1.43 4.20
CA VAL A 99 1.40 0.48 5.10
C VAL A 99 2.79 0.14 4.56
N ARG A 100 2.93 -0.21 3.28
CA ARG A 100 4.23 -0.53 2.65
C ARG A 100 5.20 0.66 2.67
N ARG A 101 4.70 1.89 2.45
CA ARG A 101 5.52 3.11 2.57
C ARG A 101 6.01 3.34 4.00
N LEU A 102 5.13 3.14 4.99
CA LEU A 102 5.48 3.27 6.40
C LEU A 102 6.52 2.22 6.81
N GLN A 103 6.35 0.97 6.41
CA GLN A 103 7.33 -0.10 6.66
C GLN A 103 8.72 0.26 6.12
N LYS A 104 8.83 0.70 4.85
CA LYS A 104 10.10 1.16 4.29
C LYS A 104 10.72 2.32 5.05
N LYS A 105 9.88 3.25 5.55
CA LYS A 105 10.36 4.37 6.37
C LYS A 105 10.88 3.89 7.72
N VAL A 106 10.20 2.94 8.35
CA VAL A 106 10.63 2.31 9.61
C VAL A 106 11.97 1.62 9.42
N GLU A 107 12.13 0.74 8.42
CA GLU A 107 13.41 0.07 8.13
C GLU A 107 14.57 1.06 7.93
N LYS A 108 14.32 2.16 7.20
CA LYS A 108 15.34 3.21 7.01
C LYS A 108 15.74 3.86 8.33
N LEU A 109 14.77 4.20 9.18
CA LEU A 109 15.02 4.82 10.49
C LEU A 109 15.73 3.86 11.44
N GLU A 110 15.40 2.58 11.43
CA GLU A 110 16.08 1.56 12.22
C GLU A 110 17.56 1.42 11.83
N LYS A 111 17.85 1.39 10.51
CA LYS A 111 19.25 1.38 10.01
C LYS A 111 20.02 2.63 10.44
N GLN A 112 19.39 3.81 10.36
CA GLN A 112 20.01 5.07 10.82
C GLN A 112 20.25 5.04 12.34
N ASN A 113 19.30 4.54 13.11
CA ASN A 113 19.40 4.45 14.57
C ASN A 113 20.51 3.47 14.99
N ALA A 114 20.62 2.32 14.30
CA ALA A 114 21.70 1.38 14.53
C ALA A 114 23.08 2.01 14.25
N LYS A 115 23.21 2.76 13.16
CA LYS A 115 24.45 3.49 12.82
C LYS A 115 24.79 4.52 13.91
N LEU A 116 23.83 5.35 14.29
CA LEU A 116 24.03 6.37 15.33
C LEU A 116 24.41 5.75 16.68
N LYS A 117 23.80 4.63 17.05
CA LYS A 117 24.16 3.89 18.28
C LYS A 117 25.61 3.41 18.23
N ASN A 118 26.05 2.90 17.08
CA ASN A 118 27.43 2.48 16.88
C ASN A 118 28.41 3.67 16.94
N ASP A 119 28.08 4.80 16.30
CA ASP A 119 28.87 6.02 16.32
C ASP A 119 29.01 6.56 17.76
N ILE A 120 27.93 6.57 18.53
CA ILE A 120 27.94 6.93 19.96
C ILE A 120 28.84 5.97 20.76
N LYS A 121 28.81 4.68 20.47
CA LYS A 121 29.68 3.68 21.12
C LYS A 121 31.15 3.96 20.83
N ILE A 122 31.48 4.27 19.58
CA ILE A 122 32.84 4.62 19.14
C ILE A 122 33.31 5.92 19.84
N ILE A 123 32.45 6.94 19.83
CA ILE A 123 32.79 8.23 20.49
C ILE A 123 33.04 8.04 22.00
N LYS A 124 32.12 7.31 22.67
CA LYS A 124 32.27 7.04 24.13
C LYS A 124 33.49 6.16 24.44
N GLY A 125 33.91 5.30 23.51
CA GLY A 125 35.11 4.49 23.62
C GLY A 125 36.41 5.24 23.32
N SER A 126 36.33 6.42 22.69
CA SER A 126 37.51 7.20 22.32
C SER A 126 38.28 7.72 23.52
N ARG A 127 39.62 7.78 23.37
CA ARG A 127 40.49 8.31 24.42
C ARG A 127 40.12 9.74 24.79
N SER A 128 39.83 10.59 23.81
CA SER A 128 39.46 11.99 24.02
C SER A 128 38.17 12.14 24.83
N TYR A 129 37.14 11.34 24.54
CA TYR A 129 35.88 11.36 25.30
C TYR A 129 36.12 10.91 26.76
N ARG A 130 36.89 9.83 26.96
CA ARG A 130 37.21 9.30 28.29
C ARG A 130 38.01 10.33 29.10
N LEU A 131 38.98 10.99 28.48
CA LEU A 131 39.79 12.04 29.12
C LEU A 131 38.93 13.26 29.49
N GLY A 132 38.07 13.72 28.57
CA GLY A 132 37.16 14.83 28.82
C GLY A 132 36.16 14.54 29.94
N TRP A 133 35.59 13.31 29.94
CA TRP A 133 34.70 12.87 31.03
C TRP A 133 35.40 12.82 32.39
N PHE A 134 36.65 12.32 32.42
CA PHE A 134 37.47 12.28 33.62
C PHE A 134 37.75 13.68 34.16
N LEU A 135 38.17 14.59 33.30
CA LEU A 135 38.45 15.98 33.67
C LEU A 135 37.21 16.74 34.19
N LEU A 136 36.03 16.40 33.69
CA LEU A 136 34.78 17.05 34.12
C LEU A 136 34.16 16.43 35.38
N THR A 137 34.46 15.16 35.67
CA THR A 137 33.90 14.46 36.85
C THR A 137 34.69 14.71 38.12
N ILE A 138 35.99 14.88 38.05
CA ILE A 138 36.86 15.17 39.22
C ILE A 138 36.39 16.45 39.94
N PRO A 139 36.26 17.61 39.27
CA PRO A 139 35.83 18.83 39.95
C PRO A 139 34.46 18.73 40.62
N ARG A 140 33.53 17.94 40.02
CA ARG A 140 32.20 17.74 40.59
C ARG A 140 32.24 16.89 41.86
N LYS A 141 33.05 15.83 41.90
CA LYS A 141 33.25 15.00 43.12
C LYS A 141 33.93 15.75 44.23
N ILE A 142 34.95 16.54 43.92
CA ILE A 142 35.65 17.41 44.91
C ILE A 142 34.66 18.43 45.49
N LYS A 143 33.85 19.10 44.64
CA LYS A 143 32.86 20.07 45.10
C LYS A 143 31.75 19.44 45.96
N ALA A 144 31.39 18.16 45.73
CA ALA A 144 30.44 17.42 46.54
C ALA A 144 31.02 17.08 47.94
N ILE A 145 32.31 16.74 48.02
CA ILE A 145 32.98 16.42 49.28
C ILE A 145 33.09 17.72 50.16
N PHE A 146 33.44 18.85 49.56
CA PHE A 146 33.50 20.14 50.30
C PHE A 146 32.13 20.72 50.69
N LYS A 147 31.01 20.29 50.04
CA LYS A 147 29.65 20.66 50.43
C LYS A 147 29.03 19.79 51.53
N GLY A 148 29.55 18.60 51.72
CA GLY A 148 29.04 17.66 52.74
C GLY A 148 29.64 17.81 54.13
N ASN A 149 30.60 18.75 54.34
CA ASN A 149 31.25 18.99 55.63
C ASN A 149 30.85 20.34 56.23
N LYS A 150 29.59 20.77 56.03
CA LYS A 150 29.02 21.89 56.80
C LYS A 150 27.80 21.43 57.53
#